data_729005e8f1239160a29c30656a2c4030
#
_entry.id   729005e8f1239160a29c30656a2c4030
#
_cell.length_a   1.000
_cell.length_b   1.000
_cell.length_c   1.000
_cell.angle_alpha   90.00
_cell.angle_beta   90.00
_cell.angle_gamma   90.00
#
_symmetry.space_group_name_H-M   'P 1'
#
loop_
_entity.id
_entity.type
_entity.pdbx_description
1 polymer ?
#
loop_
_entity_poly.entity_id
_entity_poly.type
_entity_poly.pdbx_seq_one_letter_code
_entity_poly.pdbx_strand_id
1 'polypeptide(L)'
;MKFLSKLSALVVLGATLAIPALAQEKVTIYSAAPQDLLDRVIPAFEKASNMKVELIKGGSGDLINRLKAEARRSTADVLFSVSTDVVEANAKLFTPFTPDNAKHLASAFKINDAAIPFTAVATSFGINRNQLTPAQYPKTWIDLGNPIYKGKISAARPDKSGSAYIQLALILQIYGEEKGWEVYSKILDNMVLSNSSGAVSKFVNDGEASIGLSNEDTLLKFKVGGGPVELLYPADGTSALADVMALTANPVNAKGGKLFIEFMLSKEAQEILDAAGRRPVRADVVTKSPLTPLNKLKVINYNDDWAGANRTRILAKWNELLLNKK
;
A
#
# COMPACT_ATOMS: atom_id res chain seq x y z
N MET A 1 30.60 -16.39 -87.56
CA MET A 1 30.89 -17.14 -86.34
C MET A 1 30.58 -16.23 -85.16
N LYS A 2 29.44 -16.41 -84.47
CA LYS A 2 28.98 -15.62 -83.36
C LYS A 2 28.94 -16.54 -82.15
N PHE A 3 29.78 -16.28 -81.14
CA PHE A 3 29.74 -16.95 -79.85
C PHE A 3 28.76 -16.22 -78.93
N LEU A 4 27.67 -16.89 -78.49
CA LEU A 4 26.79 -16.44 -77.46
C LEU A 4 27.29 -17.02 -76.13
N SER A 5 27.70 -16.15 -75.20
CA SER A 5 27.96 -16.47 -73.78
C SER A 5 26.69 -16.42 -73.04
N LYS A 6 26.23 -17.54 -72.46
CA LYS A 6 25.10 -17.58 -71.48
C LYS A 6 25.61 -17.25 -70.10
N LEU A 7 25.18 -16.14 -69.57
CA LEU A 7 25.38 -15.74 -68.17
C LEU A 7 24.26 -16.32 -67.35
N SER A 8 24.54 -17.33 -66.51
CA SER A 8 23.58 -17.89 -65.57
C SER A 8 23.61 -17.04 -64.25
N ALA A 9 22.56 -16.31 -64.02
CA ALA A 9 22.39 -15.59 -62.76
C ALA A 9 21.89 -16.56 -61.69
N LEU A 10 22.71 -16.78 -60.64
CA LEU A 10 22.36 -17.57 -59.46
C LEU A 10 21.62 -16.64 -58.50
N VAL A 11 20.28 -16.78 -58.38
CA VAL A 11 19.47 -16.09 -57.38
C VAL A 11 19.59 -16.85 -56.07
N VAL A 12 20.36 -16.35 -55.13
CA VAL A 12 20.39 -16.84 -53.73
C VAL A 12 19.19 -16.30 -53.00
N LEU A 13 18.17 -17.12 -52.83
CA LEU A 13 16.99 -16.81 -52.02
C LEU A 13 17.37 -16.91 -50.52
N GLY A 14 17.72 -15.77 -49.90
CA GLY A 14 17.97 -15.68 -48.49
C GLY A 14 16.65 -15.86 -47.71
N ALA A 15 16.40 -17.06 -47.17
CA ALA A 15 15.33 -17.29 -46.22
C ALA A 15 15.68 -16.61 -44.92
N THR A 16 15.16 -15.40 -44.69
CA THR A 16 15.16 -14.75 -43.38
C THR A 16 14.24 -15.56 -42.45
N LEU A 17 14.84 -16.37 -41.58
CA LEU A 17 14.14 -16.95 -40.43
C LEU A 17 13.63 -15.83 -39.57
N ALA A 18 12.36 -15.45 -39.73
CA ALA A 18 11.64 -14.61 -38.79
C ALA A 18 11.51 -15.42 -37.50
N ILE A 19 12.40 -15.16 -36.51
CA ILE A 19 12.25 -15.65 -35.16
C ILE A 19 10.97 -14.97 -34.63
N PRO A 20 9.91 -15.73 -34.29
CA PRO A 20 8.74 -15.10 -33.67
C PRO A 20 9.22 -14.40 -32.38
N ALA A 21 9.08 -13.09 -32.34
CA ALA A 21 9.24 -12.35 -31.10
C ALA A 21 8.20 -12.93 -30.13
N LEU A 22 8.64 -13.78 -29.19
CA LEU A 22 7.80 -14.24 -28.08
C LEU A 22 7.32 -12.99 -27.38
N ALA A 23 6.03 -12.69 -27.49
CA ALA A 23 5.43 -11.60 -26.75
C ALA A 23 5.76 -11.82 -25.27
N GLN A 24 6.44 -10.84 -24.67
CA GLN A 24 6.84 -10.93 -23.27
C GLN A 24 5.59 -11.14 -22.42
N GLU A 25 5.59 -12.20 -21.60
CA GLU A 25 4.48 -12.49 -20.70
C GLU A 25 4.24 -11.28 -19.77
N LYS A 26 2.97 -10.97 -19.52
CA LYS A 26 2.61 -9.86 -18.63
C LYS A 26 1.81 -10.31 -17.43
N VAL A 27 1.93 -9.58 -16.35
CA VAL A 27 1.13 -9.72 -15.13
C VAL A 27 0.45 -8.39 -14.81
N THR A 28 -0.83 -8.43 -14.49
CA THR A 28 -1.62 -7.23 -14.17
C THR A 28 -1.76 -7.07 -12.66
N ILE A 29 -1.25 -5.97 -12.13
CA ILE A 29 -1.22 -5.64 -10.71
C ILE A 29 -2.15 -4.47 -10.43
N TYR A 30 -3.15 -4.69 -9.56
CA TYR A 30 -3.96 -3.61 -8.98
C TYR A 30 -3.31 -3.17 -7.69
N SER A 31 -2.89 -1.91 -7.60
CA SER A 31 -2.03 -1.46 -6.50
C SER A 31 -2.51 -0.19 -5.82
N ALA A 32 -2.56 -0.22 -4.48
CA ALA A 32 -2.72 0.96 -3.64
C ALA A 32 -1.39 1.50 -3.11
N ALA A 33 -0.25 0.93 -3.52
CA ALA A 33 1.07 1.37 -3.11
C ALA A 33 1.40 2.79 -3.57
N PRO A 34 2.21 3.54 -2.80
CA PRO A 34 2.80 4.79 -3.24
C PRO A 34 3.65 4.60 -4.51
N GLN A 35 3.70 5.63 -5.37
CA GLN A 35 4.40 5.55 -6.66
C GLN A 35 5.89 5.26 -6.50
N ASP A 36 6.54 5.91 -5.56
CA ASP A 36 7.96 5.75 -5.28
C ASP A 36 8.36 4.34 -4.83
N LEU A 37 7.44 3.59 -4.21
CA LEU A 37 7.64 2.18 -3.92
C LEU A 37 7.53 1.35 -5.21
N LEU A 38 6.52 1.61 -6.02
CA LEU A 38 6.30 0.91 -7.29
C LEU A 38 7.46 1.13 -8.27
N ASP A 39 8.01 2.35 -8.32
CA ASP A 39 9.16 2.69 -9.18
C ASP A 39 10.43 1.91 -8.80
N ARG A 40 10.49 1.33 -7.59
CA ARG A 40 11.60 0.48 -7.13
C ARG A 40 11.33 -1.00 -7.33
N VAL A 41 10.15 -1.48 -6.92
CA VAL A 41 9.88 -2.93 -6.90
C VAL A 41 9.50 -3.47 -8.27
N ILE A 42 8.79 -2.69 -9.13
CA ILE A 42 8.35 -3.18 -10.44
C ILE A 42 9.52 -3.43 -11.39
N PRO A 43 10.47 -2.49 -11.59
CA PRO A 43 11.63 -2.76 -12.46
C PRO A 43 12.48 -3.93 -11.95
N ALA A 44 12.61 -4.10 -10.63
CA ALA A 44 13.34 -5.21 -10.05
C ALA A 44 12.63 -6.55 -10.33
N PHE A 45 11.30 -6.60 -10.18
CA PHE A 45 10.52 -7.78 -10.55
C PHE A 45 10.59 -8.09 -12.05
N GLU A 46 10.41 -7.09 -12.92
CA GLU A 46 10.49 -7.27 -14.38
C GLU A 46 11.85 -7.84 -14.80
N LYS A 47 12.93 -7.36 -14.17
CA LYS A 47 14.29 -7.86 -14.39
C LYS A 47 14.46 -9.31 -13.92
N ALA A 48 13.95 -9.64 -12.74
CA ALA A 48 14.09 -10.95 -12.13
C ALA A 48 13.25 -12.02 -12.84
N SER A 49 12.06 -11.66 -13.33
CA SER A 49 11.08 -12.60 -13.91
C SER A 49 11.07 -12.63 -15.42
N ASN A 50 11.67 -11.65 -16.11
CA ASN A 50 11.53 -11.38 -17.54
C ASN A 50 10.07 -11.19 -17.98
N MET A 51 9.18 -10.73 -17.08
CA MET A 51 7.78 -10.42 -17.33
C MET A 51 7.58 -8.91 -17.35
N LYS A 52 6.50 -8.43 -18.01
CA LYS A 52 6.07 -7.04 -17.92
C LYS A 52 4.93 -6.88 -16.93
N VAL A 53 4.95 -5.77 -16.17
CA VAL A 53 3.88 -5.40 -15.27
C VAL A 53 2.94 -4.43 -15.95
N GLU A 54 1.66 -4.81 -16.03
CA GLU A 54 0.56 -3.89 -16.32
C GLU A 54 0.00 -3.38 -14.98
N LEU A 55 0.24 -2.10 -14.69
CA LEU A 55 -0.08 -1.51 -13.40
C LEU A 55 -1.35 -0.67 -13.46
N ILE A 56 -2.30 -0.98 -12.57
CA ILE A 56 -3.50 -0.17 -12.36
C ILE A 56 -3.50 0.32 -10.92
N LYS A 57 -3.46 1.64 -10.75
CA LYS A 57 -3.40 2.29 -9.45
C LYS A 57 -4.74 2.82 -8.99
N GLY A 58 -4.98 2.73 -7.68
CA GLY A 58 -6.16 3.30 -7.05
C GLY A 58 -6.09 3.20 -5.53
N GLY A 59 -7.06 3.78 -4.84
CA GLY A 59 -7.27 3.49 -3.43
C GLY A 59 -7.83 2.08 -3.24
N SER A 60 -7.57 1.46 -2.08
CA SER A 60 -8.02 0.08 -1.78
C SER A 60 -9.51 -0.12 -2.04
N GLY A 61 -10.35 0.87 -1.64
CA GLY A 61 -11.80 0.80 -1.85
C GLY A 61 -12.19 0.82 -3.32
N ASP A 62 -11.55 1.65 -4.14
CA ASP A 62 -11.83 1.76 -5.58
C ASP A 62 -11.38 0.51 -6.33
N LEU A 63 -10.21 -0.05 -5.96
CA LEU A 63 -9.70 -1.30 -6.53
C LEU A 63 -10.60 -2.50 -6.21
N ILE A 64 -11.12 -2.59 -4.99
CA ILE A 64 -12.09 -3.63 -4.61
C ILE A 64 -13.40 -3.48 -5.39
N ASN A 65 -13.92 -2.26 -5.54
CA ASN A 65 -15.12 -2.02 -6.33
C ASN A 65 -14.92 -2.41 -7.78
N ARG A 66 -13.75 -2.15 -8.33
CA ARG A 66 -13.37 -2.56 -9.68
C ARG A 66 -13.30 -4.09 -9.80
N LEU A 67 -12.63 -4.79 -8.89
CA LEU A 67 -12.59 -6.26 -8.87
C LEU A 67 -14.00 -6.87 -8.79
N LYS A 68 -14.91 -6.29 -8.00
CA LYS A 68 -16.32 -6.72 -7.94
C LYS A 68 -17.05 -6.55 -9.27
N ALA A 69 -16.84 -5.41 -9.94
CA ALA A 69 -17.44 -5.15 -11.25
C ALA A 69 -16.90 -6.09 -12.33
N GLU A 70 -15.63 -6.48 -12.22
CA GLU A 70 -14.92 -7.36 -13.16
C GLU A 70 -14.99 -8.85 -12.78
N ALA A 71 -15.76 -9.26 -11.75
CA ALA A 71 -15.76 -10.61 -11.20
C ALA A 71 -16.04 -11.73 -12.25
N ARG A 72 -16.79 -11.42 -13.32
CA ARG A 72 -17.07 -12.34 -14.43
C ARG A 72 -15.96 -12.36 -15.50
N ARG A 73 -15.11 -11.36 -15.55
CA ARG A 73 -14.03 -11.20 -16.53
C ARG A 73 -12.91 -10.40 -15.86
N SER A 74 -12.21 -11.08 -14.95
CA SER A 74 -11.08 -10.47 -14.23
C SER A 74 -10.02 -9.99 -15.21
N THR A 75 -9.42 -8.84 -14.90
CA THR A 75 -8.25 -8.32 -15.60
C THR A 75 -7.03 -8.28 -14.69
N ALA A 76 -7.21 -8.39 -13.37
CA ALA A 76 -6.13 -8.35 -12.38
C ALA A 76 -5.67 -9.76 -11.99
N ASP A 77 -4.35 -9.92 -11.85
CA ASP A 77 -3.74 -11.12 -11.30
C ASP A 77 -3.49 -11.00 -9.80
N VAL A 78 -3.05 -9.82 -9.36
CA VAL A 78 -2.73 -9.55 -7.94
C VAL A 78 -3.34 -8.22 -7.51
N LEU A 79 -3.92 -8.21 -6.29
CA LEU A 79 -4.17 -6.99 -5.53
C LEU A 79 -2.96 -6.76 -4.61
N PHE A 80 -2.36 -5.57 -4.66
CA PHE A 80 -1.10 -5.26 -4.01
C PHE A 80 -1.17 -4.03 -3.13
N SER A 81 -0.58 -4.12 -1.94
CA SER A 81 -0.47 -3.02 -0.96
C SER A 81 -1.82 -2.54 -0.46
N VAL A 82 -2.53 -3.45 0.18
CA VAL A 82 -3.78 -3.20 0.89
C VAL A 82 -3.67 -3.73 2.32
N SER A 83 -4.60 -3.35 3.19
CA SER A 83 -4.67 -3.89 4.54
C SER A 83 -5.34 -5.27 4.58
N THR A 84 -5.02 -6.07 5.59
CA THR A 84 -5.56 -7.43 5.79
C THR A 84 -7.08 -7.45 5.79
N ASP A 85 -7.71 -6.52 6.52
CA ASP A 85 -9.17 -6.40 6.61
C ASP A 85 -9.86 -6.15 5.25
N VAL A 86 -9.18 -5.53 4.29
CA VAL A 86 -9.69 -5.35 2.92
C VAL A 86 -9.82 -6.70 2.21
N VAL A 87 -8.81 -7.56 2.35
CA VAL A 87 -8.82 -8.91 1.75
C VAL A 87 -9.87 -9.78 2.43
N GLU A 88 -9.91 -9.79 3.75
CA GLU A 88 -10.85 -10.60 4.56
C GLU A 88 -12.31 -10.22 4.30
N ALA A 89 -12.64 -8.93 4.33
CA ALA A 89 -13.99 -8.46 4.03
C ALA A 89 -14.46 -8.78 2.60
N ASN A 90 -13.55 -9.19 1.72
CA ASN A 90 -13.81 -9.50 0.32
C ASN A 90 -13.23 -10.85 -0.10
N ALA A 91 -13.14 -11.83 0.80
CA ALA A 91 -12.44 -13.11 0.61
C ALA A 91 -12.81 -13.85 -0.69
N LYS A 92 -14.06 -13.75 -1.14
CA LYS A 92 -14.53 -14.37 -2.41
C LYS A 92 -13.85 -13.85 -3.67
N LEU A 93 -13.17 -12.71 -3.59
CA LEU A 93 -12.43 -12.10 -4.71
C LEU A 93 -11.00 -12.67 -4.84
N PHE A 94 -10.56 -13.50 -3.90
CA PHE A 94 -9.18 -13.95 -3.80
C PHE A 94 -9.07 -15.47 -3.69
N THR A 95 -7.91 -15.99 -4.07
CA THR A 95 -7.57 -17.40 -3.95
C THR A 95 -6.45 -17.56 -2.92
N PRO A 96 -6.59 -18.43 -1.93
CA PRO A 96 -5.52 -18.77 -1.00
C PRO A 96 -4.27 -19.26 -1.75
N PHE A 97 -3.13 -18.73 -1.37
CA PHE A 97 -1.84 -19.11 -1.93
C PHE A 97 -0.75 -19.00 -0.86
N THR A 98 0.01 -20.06 -0.69
CA THR A 98 1.17 -20.06 0.21
C THR A 98 2.44 -20.05 -0.64
N PRO A 99 3.18 -18.92 -0.71
CA PRO A 99 4.43 -18.86 -1.45
C PRO A 99 5.56 -19.62 -0.74
N ASP A 100 6.53 -20.13 -1.48
CA ASP A 100 7.68 -20.86 -0.93
C ASP A 100 8.53 -19.98 0.00
N ASN A 101 8.62 -18.68 -0.30
CA ASN A 101 9.31 -17.70 0.52
C ASN A 101 8.63 -17.41 1.88
N ALA A 102 7.39 -17.87 2.10
CA ALA A 102 6.69 -17.72 3.38
C ALA A 102 7.43 -18.36 4.56
N LYS A 103 8.25 -19.40 4.31
CA LYS A 103 9.10 -20.03 5.34
C LYS A 103 10.11 -19.08 5.98
N HIS A 104 10.37 -17.94 5.37
CA HIS A 104 11.31 -16.92 5.87
C HIS A 104 10.61 -15.78 6.61
N LEU A 105 9.27 -15.78 6.70
CA LEU A 105 8.55 -14.76 7.46
C LEU A 105 8.96 -14.80 8.94
N ALA A 106 9.13 -13.64 9.54
CA ALA A 106 9.28 -13.52 10.97
C ALA A 106 7.99 -13.98 11.67
N SER A 107 8.13 -14.56 12.86
CA SER A 107 7.02 -15.20 13.59
C SER A 107 5.81 -14.29 13.88
N ALA A 108 6.04 -12.96 13.86
CA ALA A 108 4.99 -11.96 14.01
C ALA A 108 4.08 -11.82 12.77
N PHE A 109 4.51 -12.34 11.62
CA PHE A 109 3.77 -12.21 10.35
C PHE A 109 3.29 -13.58 9.88
N LYS A 110 1.98 -13.67 9.65
CA LYS A 110 1.35 -14.90 9.18
C LYS A 110 0.53 -14.62 7.94
N ILE A 111 0.47 -15.60 7.06
CA ILE A 111 -0.51 -15.60 5.97
C ILE A 111 -1.86 -15.91 6.59
N ASN A 112 -2.84 -15.07 6.32
CA ASN A 112 -4.23 -15.27 6.72
C ASN A 112 -5.06 -15.50 5.46
N ASP A 113 -5.50 -16.74 5.23
CA ASP A 113 -6.16 -17.19 4.00
C ASP A 113 -5.45 -16.70 2.72
N ALA A 114 -6.03 -15.70 2.05
CA ALA A 114 -5.47 -15.10 0.85
C ALA A 114 -4.61 -13.84 1.11
N ALA A 115 -4.60 -13.33 2.35
CA ALA A 115 -3.83 -12.13 2.72
C ALA A 115 -2.38 -12.50 3.01
N ILE A 116 -1.47 -12.14 2.12
CA ILE A 116 -0.04 -12.46 2.19
C ILE A 116 0.73 -11.20 2.59
N PRO A 117 1.33 -11.15 3.80
CA PRO A 117 2.10 -10.00 4.25
C PRO A 117 3.38 -9.85 3.43
N PHE A 118 3.68 -8.62 2.97
CA PHE A 118 4.94 -8.35 2.27
C PHE A 118 5.77 -7.25 2.94
N THR A 119 5.15 -6.43 3.80
CA THR A 119 5.82 -5.42 4.60
C THR A 119 4.96 -5.08 5.81
N ALA A 120 5.51 -4.39 6.78
CA ALA A 120 4.75 -3.78 7.86
C ALA A 120 4.94 -2.27 7.88
N VAL A 121 3.92 -1.56 8.31
CA VAL A 121 3.93 -0.11 8.45
C VAL A 121 3.22 0.30 9.74
N ALA A 122 3.74 1.34 10.39
CA ALA A 122 3.05 1.94 11.54
C ALA A 122 2.28 3.19 11.12
N THR A 123 1.13 3.38 11.76
CA THR A 123 0.36 4.62 11.66
C THR A 123 1.07 5.74 12.40
N SER A 124 1.10 6.94 11.82
CA SER A 124 1.87 8.05 12.36
C SER A 124 1.27 9.41 12.01
N PHE A 125 1.75 10.44 12.66
CA PHE A 125 1.48 11.84 12.35
C PHE A 125 2.67 12.45 11.64
N GLY A 126 2.42 13.09 10.50
CA GLY A 126 3.37 13.99 9.86
C GLY A 126 3.12 15.42 10.31
N ILE A 127 4.16 16.13 10.72
CA ILE A 127 4.06 17.53 11.13
C ILE A 127 4.91 18.40 10.22
N ASN A 128 4.37 19.48 9.72
CA ASN A 128 5.16 20.49 9.04
C ASN A 128 5.83 21.41 10.07
N ARG A 129 7.16 21.30 10.19
CA ARG A 129 7.98 22.04 11.16
C ARG A 129 8.02 23.55 10.92
N ASN A 130 7.65 24.01 9.72
CA ASN A 130 7.60 25.43 9.39
C ASN A 130 6.27 26.07 9.83
N GLN A 131 5.24 25.27 10.12
CA GLN A 131 3.90 25.73 10.46
C GLN A 131 3.54 25.54 11.93
N LEU A 132 4.15 24.55 12.60
CA LEU A 132 3.93 24.28 14.02
C LEU A 132 5.25 24.24 14.76
N THR A 133 5.26 24.82 15.96
CA THR A 133 6.37 24.69 16.90
C THR A 133 6.24 23.38 17.69
N PRO A 134 7.33 22.84 18.28
CA PRO A 134 7.26 21.60 19.07
C PRO A 134 6.23 21.61 20.20
N ALA A 135 5.96 22.79 20.79
CA ALA A 135 4.93 22.95 21.82
C ALA A 135 3.49 22.77 21.29
N GLN A 136 3.30 22.92 19.98
CA GLN A 136 2.00 22.78 19.31
C GLN A 136 1.82 21.39 18.66
N TYR A 137 2.78 20.47 18.81
CA TYR A 137 2.65 19.13 18.23
C TYR A 137 1.61 18.31 18.98
N PRO A 138 0.64 17.68 18.27
CA PRO A 138 -0.26 16.73 18.90
C PRO A 138 0.54 15.50 19.38
N LYS A 139 0.29 15.05 20.60
CA LYS A 139 0.95 13.87 21.18
C LYS A 139 0.08 12.63 21.13
N THR A 140 -1.22 12.82 21.06
CA THR A 140 -2.24 11.77 21.13
C THR A 140 -3.29 11.96 20.04
N TRP A 141 -4.10 10.92 19.80
CA TRP A 141 -5.25 11.05 18.90
C TRP A 141 -6.26 12.09 19.42
N ILE A 142 -6.48 12.17 20.74
CA ILE A 142 -7.40 13.16 21.33
C ILE A 142 -6.96 14.58 21.02
N ASP A 143 -5.66 14.86 21.06
CA ASP A 143 -5.12 16.20 20.79
C ASP A 143 -5.51 16.72 19.41
N LEU A 144 -5.62 15.83 18.42
CA LEU A 144 -6.03 16.18 17.06
C LEU A 144 -7.46 16.76 16.98
N GLY A 145 -8.29 16.50 17.99
CA GLY A 145 -9.62 17.09 18.14
C GLY A 145 -9.62 18.53 18.64
N ASN A 146 -8.45 19.11 18.97
CA ASN A 146 -8.36 20.51 19.43
C ASN A 146 -8.71 21.46 18.27
N PRO A 147 -9.62 22.44 18.48
CA PRO A 147 -10.01 23.42 17.45
C PRO A 147 -8.88 24.25 16.85
N ILE A 148 -7.72 24.34 17.52
CA ILE A 148 -6.53 25.02 16.95
C ILE A 148 -6.03 24.39 15.65
N TYR A 149 -6.39 23.14 15.40
CA TYR A 149 -6.04 22.40 14.18
C TYR A 149 -7.12 22.44 13.10
N LYS A 150 -8.20 23.22 13.26
CA LYS A 150 -9.28 23.30 12.28
C LYS A 150 -8.76 23.64 10.90
N GLY A 151 -9.05 22.76 9.91
CA GLY A 151 -8.59 22.90 8.53
C GLY A 151 -7.09 22.65 8.30
N LYS A 152 -6.34 22.22 9.34
CA LYS A 152 -4.89 21.99 9.28
C LYS A 152 -4.48 20.53 9.20
N ILE A 153 -5.44 19.60 9.37
CA ILE A 153 -5.16 18.16 9.34
C ILE A 153 -5.53 17.60 7.98
N SER A 154 -4.57 17.10 7.24
CA SER A 154 -4.83 16.28 6.05
C SER A 154 -4.96 14.83 6.44
N ALA A 155 -6.01 14.16 5.96
CA ALA A 155 -6.24 12.73 6.14
C ALA A 155 -6.92 12.14 4.91
N ALA A 156 -6.69 10.86 4.63
CA ALA A 156 -7.44 10.19 3.57
C ALA A 156 -8.83 9.77 4.06
N ARG A 157 -9.72 9.57 3.10
CA ARG A 157 -11.07 9.03 3.35
C ARG A 157 -10.99 7.53 3.69
N PRO A 158 -11.61 7.06 4.78
CA PRO A 158 -11.62 5.64 5.15
C PRO A 158 -12.28 4.71 4.12
N ASP A 159 -13.25 5.22 3.35
CA ASP A 159 -13.92 4.45 2.29
C ASP A 159 -13.07 4.28 1.02
N LYS A 160 -12.01 5.08 0.86
CA LYS A 160 -11.09 5.06 -0.28
C LYS A 160 -9.71 4.48 0.04
N SER A 161 -9.28 4.57 1.29
CA SER A 161 -7.93 4.21 1.74
C SER A 161 -7.98 3.19 2.88
N GLY A 162 -7.29 2.05 2.72
CA GLY A 162 -7.14 1.05 3.77
C GLY A 162 -6.44 1.60 5.01
N SER A 163 -5.36 2.36 4.85
CA SER A 163 -4.65 2.98 5.98
C SER A 163 -5.52 4.00 6.73
N ALA A 164 -6.38 4.75 6.05
CA ALA A 164 -7.30 5.66 6.72
C ALA A 164 -8.40 4.89 7.47
N TYR A 165 -8.86 3.76 6.95
CA TYR A 165 -9.77 2.88 7.68
C TYR A 165 -9.10 2.30 8.94
N ILE A 166 -7.84 1.85 8.82
CA ILE A 166 -7.07 1.40 9.99
C ILE A 166 -6.98 2.51 11.05
N GLN A 167 -6.72 3.75 10.67
CA GLN A 167 -6.67 4.89 11.61
C GLN A 167 -8.00 5.08 12.35
N LEU A 168 -9.13 5.02 11.65
CA LEU A 168 -10.45 5.07 12.26
C LEU A 168 -10.69 3.89 13.20
N ALA A 169 -10.47 2.66 12.74
CA ALA A 169 -10.66 1.46 13.55
C ALA A 169 -9.71 1.42 14.76
N LEU A 170 -8.48 1.93 14.60
CA LEU A 170 -7.49 2.09 15.67
C LEU A 170 -8.01 2.98 16.79
N ILE A 171 -8.56 4.16 16.46
CA ILE A 171 -9.16 5.07 17.42
C ILE A 171 -10.32 4.40 18.16
N LEU A 172 -11.19 3.66 17.43
CA LEU A 172 -12.28 2.92 18.05
C LEU A 172 -11.79 1.84 19.02
N GLN A 173 -10.68 1.17 18.69
CA GLN A 173 -10.10 0.13 19.55
C GLN A 173 -9.32 0.70 20.74
N ILE A 174 -8.67 1.85 20.61
CA ILE A 174 -7.95 2.50 21.72
C ILE A 174 -8.92 2.99 22.79
N TYR A 175 -10.01 3.63 22.40
CA TYR A 175 -10.91 4.32 23.34
C TYR A 175 -12.22 3.55 23.63
N GLY A 176 -12.45 2.42 22.97
CA GLY A 176 -13.76 1.79 22.88
C GLY A 176 -14.66 2.50 21.87
N GLU A 177 -15.66 1.79 21.36
CA GLU A 177 -16.40 2.23 20.16
C GLU A 177 -17.14 3.55 20.40
N GLU A 178 -17.86 3.70 21.53
CA GLU A 178 -18.63 4.91 21.83
C GLU A 178 -17.75 6.15 21.90
N LYS A 179 -16.78 6.15 22.81
CA LYS A 179 -15.83 7.26 22.98
C LYS A 179 -14.93 7.45 21.77
N GLY A 180 -14.55 6.37 21.09
CA GLY A 180 -13.74 6.42 19.86
C GLY A 180 -14.44 7.23 18.76
N TRP A 181 -15.78 7.06 18.61
CA TRP A 181 -16.54 7.86 17.68
C TRP A 181 -16.62 9.34 18.07
N GLU A 182 -16.73 9.66 19.36
CA GLU A 182 -16.67 11.04 19.82
C GLU A 182 -15.32 11.69 19.51
N VAL A 183 -14.23 10.97 19.80
CA VAL A 183 -12.86 11.43 19.50
C VAL A 183 -12.70 11.62 17.99
N TYR A 184 -13.05 10.62 17.17
CA TYR A 184 -12.93 10.69 15.73
C TYR A 184 -13.78 11.80 15.12
N SER A 185 -14.98 12.03 15.63
CA SER A 185 -15.86 13.12 15.20
C SER A 185 -15.20 14.49 15.38
N LYS A 186 -14.55 14.73 16.53
CA LYS A 186 -13.80 15.98 16.79
C LYS A 186 -12.59 16.13 15.85
N ILE A 187 -11.88 15.03 15.60
CA ILE A 187 -10.75 15.05 14.65
C ILE A 187 -11.26 15.36 13.24
N LEU A 188 -12.37 14.74 12.83
CA LEU A 188 -13.00 14.96 11.51
C LEU A 188 -13.40 16.43 11.30
N ASP A 189 -13.77 17.17 12.35
CA ASP A 189 -14.05 18.62 12.28
C ASP A 189 -12.83 19.45 11.86
N ASN A 190 -11.64 18.92 12.08
CA ASN A 190 -10.36 19.56 11.80
C ASN A 190 -9.73 19.10 10.49
N MET A 191 -10.30 18.04 9.85
CA MET A 191 -9.72 17.41 8.66
C MET A 191 -10.08 18.08 7.36
N VAL A 192 -9.11 18.11 6.45
CA VAL A 192 -9.27 18.24 5.00
C VAL A 192 -9.06 16.86 4.40
N LEU A 193 -10.09 16.31 3.78
CA LEU A 193 -10.11 14.93 3.31
C LEU A 193 -9.53 14.79 1.89
N SER A 194 -8.66 13.80 1.72
CA SER A 194 -8.08 13.36 0.45
C SER A 194 -8.63 11.98 0.04
N ASN A 195 -8.65 11.68 -1.25
CA ASN A 195 -8.99 10.35 -1.76
C ASN A 195 -7.82 9.35 -1.69
N SER A 196 -6.60 9.81 -1.37
CA SER A 196 -5.40 8.99 -1.32
C SER A 196 -4.53 9.32 -0.11
N SER A 197 -4.10 8.31 0.64
CA SER A 197 -3.15 8.47 1.73
C SER A 197 -1.76 8.92 1.25
N GLY A 198 -1.37 8.58 0.02
CA GLY A 198 -0.11 9.04 -0.56
C GLY A 198 -0.06 10.56 -0.79
N ALA A 199 -1.20 11.21 -1.03
CA ALA A 199 -1.29 12.67 -1.17
C ALA A 199 -1.12 13.39 0.18
N VAL A 200 -1.55 12.78 1.28
CA VAL A 200 -1.51 13.38 2.62
C VAL A 200 -0.09 13.83 3.01
N SER A 201 0.90 12.94 2.82
CA SER A 201 2.30 13.25 3.17
C SER A 201 2.88 14.36 2.29
N LYS A 202 2.46 14.43 1.02
CA LYS A 202 2.84 15.52 0.12
C LYS A 202 2.27 16.85 0.59
N PHE A 203 1.00 16.91 0.96
CA PHE A 203 0.36 18.13 1.47
C PHE A 203 1.06 18.66 2.72
N VAL A 204 1.53 17.77 3.61
CA VAL A 204 2.34 18.18 4.76
C VAL A 204 3.69 18.75 4.31
N ASN A 205 4.39 18.08 3.40
CA ASN A 205 5.68 18.54 2.91
C ASN A 205 5.59 19.91 2.23
N ASP A 206 4.57 20.10 1.41
CA ASP A 206 4.39 21.31 0.61
C ASP A 206 3.79 22.48 1.41
N GLY A 207 3.38 22.22 2.67
CA GLY A 207 2.79 23.23 3.56
C GLY A 207 1.30 23.50 3.28
N GLU A 208 0.63 22.64 2.53
CA GLU A 208 -0.82 22.70 2.33
C GLU A 208 -1.59 22.19 3.58
N ALA A 209 -0.93 21.40 4.42
CA ALA A 209 -1.41 20.95 5.71
C ALA A 209 -0.32 21.02 6.78
N SER A 210 -0.69 21.40 8.00
CA SER A 210 0.25 21.44 9.12
C SER A 210 0.48 20.05 9.72
N ILE A 211 -0.53 19.17 9.62
CA ILE A 211 -0.55 17.81 10.16
C ILE A 211 -1.07 16.86 9.09
N GLY A 212 -0.49 15.67 8.99
CA GLY A 212 -0.97 14.61 8.12
C GLY A 212 -1.11 13.29 8.86
N LEU A 213 -2.24 12.61 8.68
CA LEU A 213 -2.44 11.26 9.19
C LEU A 213 -2.09 10.26 8.10
N SER A 214 -0.95 9.56 8.25
CA SER A 214 -0.44 8.67 7.20
C SER A 214 0.39 7.53 7.78
N ASN A 215 0.88 6.68 6.91
CA ASN A 215 1.86 5.67 7.27
C ASN A 215 3.26 6.29 7.36
N GLU A 216 4.08 5.74 8.24
CA GLU A 216 5.42 6.23 8.58
C GLU A 216 6.36 6.31 7.36
N ASP A 217 6.31 5.34 6.45
CA ASP A 217 7.15 5.28 5.25
C ASP A 217 6.93 6.46 4.32
N THR A 218 5.66 6.85 4.11
CA THR A 218 5.31 7.97 3.23
C THR A 218 5.75 9.33 3.78
N LEU A 219 5.80 9.47 5.10
CA LEU A 219 6.29 10.66 5.78
C LEU A 219 7.82 10.67 5.87
N LEU A 220 8.41 9.49 6.14
CA LEU A 220 9.86 9.33 6.27
C LEU A 220 10.59 9.78 5.01
N LYS A 221 10.09 9.47 3.83
CA LYS A 221 10.73 9.87 2.57
C LYS A 221 10.93 11.38 2.46
N PHE A 222 9.95 12.17 2.88
CA PHE A 222 10.05 13.62 2.87
C PHE A 222 11.03 14.12 3.94
N LYS A 223 10.99 13.51 5.14
CA LYS A 223 11.94 13.82 6.21
C LYS A 223 13.38 13.54 5.79
N VAL A 224 13.65 12.38 5.22
CA VAL A 224 14.99 11.99 4.73
C VAL A 224 15.40 12.82 3.52
N GLY A 225 14.45 13.21 2.67
CA GLY A 225 14.67 14.11 1.53
C GLY A 225 14.92 15.58 1.91
N GLY A 226 15.01 15.90 3.21
CA GLY A 226 15.27 17.27 3.71
C GLY A 226 14.05 18.18 3.77
N GLY A 227 12.85 17.64 3.52
CA GLY A 227 11.58 18.36 3.65
C GLY A 227 11.28 18.76 5.10
N PRO A 228 10.37 19.74 5.30
CA PRO A 228 10.02 20.23 6.65
C PRO A 228 9.11 19.28 7.43
N VAL A 229 9.22 18.00 7.18
CA VAL A 229 8.35 16.98 7.79
C VAL A 229 9.01 16.39 9.03
N GLU A 230 8.30 16.39 10.16
CA GLU A 230 8.61 15.60 11.35
C GLU A 230 7.66 14.41 11.44
N LEU A 231 8.19 13.26 11.83
CA LEU A 231 7.45 12.01 12.00
C LEU A 231 7.22 11.76 13.50
N LEU A 232 5.96 11.66 13.91
CA LEU A 232 5.57 11.39 15.28
C LEU A 232 4.66 10.16 15.35
N TYR A 233 4.76 9.43 16.47
CA TYR A 233 3.84 8.33 16.78
C TYR A 233 2.94 8.73 17.95
N PRO A 234 1.62 8.41 17.86
CA PRO A 234 0.69 8.74 18.95
C PRO A 234 1.10 8.05 20.26
N ALA A 235 1.23 8.82 21.35
CA ALA A 235 1.63 8.31 22.66
C ALA A 235 0.56 7.43 23.31
N ASP A 236 -0.70 7.61 22.94
CA ASP A 236 -1.83 6.80 23.39
C ASP A 236 -2.01 5.48 22.62
N GLY A 237 -1.32 5.33 21.51
CA GLY A 237 -1.20 4.05 20.80
C GLY A 237 -1.17 4.19 19.29
N THR A 238 -0.37 3.34 18.66
CA THR A 238 -0.32 3.19 17.19
C THR A 238 -0.56 1.74 16.78
N SER A 239 -0.88 1.52 15.52
CA SER A 239 -0.84 0.20 14.88
C SER A 239 0.50 0.00 14.17
N ALA A 240 0.97 -1.24 14.14
CA ALA A 240 2.06 -1.67 13.27
C ALA A 240 1.58 -2.94 12.56
N LEU A 241 0.99 -2.77 11.40
CA LEU A 241 0.26 -3.82 10.71
C LEU A 241 0.96 -4.24 9.43
N ALA A 242 0.71 -5.47 9.03
CA ALA A 242 1.13 -5.95 7.73
C ALA A 242 0.37 -5.21 6.63
N ASP A 243 1.10 -4.76 5.63
CA ASP A 243 0.56 -4.41 4.32
C ASP A 243 0.61 -5.69 3.47
N VAL A 244 -0.51 -6.05 2.86
CA VAL A 244 -0.66 -7.36 2.24
C VAL A 244 -0.86 -7.29 0.73
N MET A 245 -0.68 -8.43 0.10
CA MET A 245 -1.01 -8.71 -1.29
C MET A 245 -1.85 -9.98 -1.37
N ALA A 246 -2.65 -10.12 -2.42
CA ALA A 246 -3.52 -11.28 -2.62
C ALA A 246 -3.62 -11.66 -4.09
N LEU A 247 -3.58 -12.97 -4.38
CA LEU A 247 -3.88 -13.50 -5.71
C LEU A 247 -5.39 -13.38 -5.96
N THR A 248 -5.81 -12.85 -7.10
CA THR A 248 -7.24 -12.75 -7.42
C THR A 248 -7.86 -14.13 -7.65
N ALA A 249 -9.18 -14.26 -7.49
CA ALA A 249 -9.88 -15.55 -7.66
C ALA A 249 -9.83 -16.06 -9.10
N ASN A 250 -9.79 -15.17 -10.09
CA ASN A 250 -9.79 -15.51 -11.51
C ASN A 250 -8.68 -14.75 -12.24
N PRO A 251 -7.40 -15.01 -11.93
CA PRO A 251 -6.29 -14.31 -12.54
C PRO A 251 -6.17 -14.69 -14.03
N VAL A 252 -5.83 -13.72 -14.88
CA VAL A 252 -5.55 -13.96 -16.30
C VAL A 252 -4.21 -14.69 -16.46
N ASN A 253 -3.23 -14.32 -15.63
CA ASN A 253 -1.93 -14.97 -15.56
C ASN A 253 -1.61 -15.39 -14.11
N ALA A 254 -2.19 -16.50 -13.68
CA ALA A 254 -1.96 -17.05 -12.33
C ALA A 254 -0.48 -17.32 -12.05
N LYS A 255 0.29 -17.76 -13.04
CA LYS A 255 1.74 -18.01 -12.92
C LYS A 255 2.48 -16.69 -12.64
N GLY A 256 2.19 -15.66 -13.42
CA GLY A 256 2.77 -14.32 -13.23
C GLY A 256 2.41 -13.72 -11.89
N GLY A 257 1.14 -13.83 -11.46
CA GLY A 257 0.69 -13.36 -10.16
C GLY A 257 1.42 -14.06 -9.02
N LYS A 258 1.58 -15.38 -9.07
CA LYS A 258 2.35 -16.14 -8.07
C LYS A 258 3.83 -15.76 -8.06
N LEU A 259 4.44 -15.58 -9.23
CA LEU A 259 5.84 -15.13 -9.32
C LEU A 259 6.04 -13.74 -8.74
N PHE A 260 5.09 -12.81 -8.92
CA PHE A 260 5.14 -11.50 -8.30
C PHE A 260 5.09 -11.61 -6.77
N ILE A 261 4.19 -12.43 -6.23
CA ILE A 261 4.05 -12.66 -4.79
C ILE A 261 5.34 -13.28 -4.22
N GLU A 262 5.89 -14.29 -4.89
CA GLU A 262 7.19 -14.89 -4.50
C GLU A 262 8.33 -13.88 -4.51
N PHE A 263 8.41 -13.05 -5.55
CA PHE A 263 9.43 -12.01 -5.64
C PHE A 263 9.31 -11.02 -4.50
N MET A 264 8.11 -10.54 -4.17
CA MET A 264 7.91 -9.58 -3.08
C MET A 264 8.34 -10.12 -1.72
N LEU A 265 8.35 -11.44 -1.54
CA LEU A 265 8.88 -12.12 -0.36
C LEU A 265 10.35 -12.56 -0.51
N SER A 266 11.00 -12.29 -1.62
CA SER A 266 12.44 -12.58 -1.79
C SER A 266 13.28 -11.64 -0.91
N LYS A 267 14.51 -12.05 -0.60
CA LYS A 267 15.43 -11.20 0.16
C LYS A 267 15.73 -9.89 -0.57
N GLU A 268 15.91 -9.94 -1.89
CA GLU A 268 16.14 -8.76 -2.74
C GLU A 268 14.99 -7.75 -2.60
N ALA A 269 13.74 -8.18 -2.77
CA ALA A 269 12.61 -7.28 -2.67
C ALA A 269 12.47 -6.71 -1.25
N GLN A 270 12.73 -7.50 -0.22
CA GLN A 270 12.65 -7.05 1.18
C GLN A 270 13.75 -6.03 1.54
N GLU A 271 14.93 -6.15 0.94
CA GLU A 271 15.99 -5.14 1.07
C GLU A 271 15.61 -3.84 0.32
N ILE A 272 14.94 -3.94 -0.83
CA ILE A 272 14.37 -2.77 -1.54
C ILE A 272 13.29 -2.09 -0.68
N LEU A 273 12.42 -2.85 -0.02
CA LEU A 273 11.39 -2.33 0.88
C LEU A 273 12.00 -1.60 2.08
N ASP A 274 13.03 -2.17 2.71
CA ASP A 274 13.75 -1.52 3.81
C ASP A 274 14.37 -0.19 3.37
N ALA A 275 15.02 -0.17 2.20
CA ALA A 275 15.59 1.05 1.63
C ALA A 275 14.52 2.09 1.22
N ALA A 276 13.27 1.68 1.04
CA ALA A 276 12.13 2.56 0.83
C ALA A 276 11.48 3.05 2.14
N GLY A 277 12.06 2.68 3.31
CA GLY A 277 11.54 3.06 4.62
C GLY A 277 10.39 2.19 5.11
N ARG A 278 10.21 1.01 4.53
CA ARG A 278 9.23 0.02 4.98
C ARG A 278 9.88 -1.04 5.85
N ARG A 279 9.11 -1.64 6.74
CA ARG A 279 9.61 -2.69 7.64
C ARG A 279 9.54 -4.04 6.94
N PRO A 280 10.69 -4.73 6.74
CA PRO A 280 10.69 -6.07 6.17
C PRO A 280 9.90 -7.05 7.03
N VAL A 281 9.26 -8.03 6.39
CA VAL A 281 8.56 -9.13 7.07
C VAL A 281 9.40 -10.40 7.19
N ARG A 282 10.57 -10.46 6.51
CA ARG A 282 11.49 -11.58 6.61
C ARG A 282 12.36 -11.49 7.86
N ALA A 283 12.57 -12.64 8.52
CA ALA A 283 13.40 -12.74 9.72
C ALA A 283 14.90 -12.57 9.43
N ASP A 284 15.34 -12.86 8.20
CA ASP A 284 16.75 -12.85 7.77
C ASP A 284 17.18 -11.55 7.07
N VAL A 285 16.34 -10.52 7.10
CA VAL A 285 16.66 -9.17 6.59
C VAL A 285 16.89 -8.22 7.77
N VAL A 286 18.10 -7.69 7.84
CA VAL A 286 18.47 -6.70 8.86
C VAL A 286 18.09 -5.32 8.38
N THR A 287 17.15 -4.66 9.09
CA THR A 287 16.71 -3.30 8.76
C THR A 287 17.83 -2.26 8.91
N LYS A 288 17.94 -1.39 7.93
CA LYS A 288 18.82 -0.20 7.93
C LYS A 288 17.99 1.10 7.96
N SER A 289 16.66 0.97 7.91
CA SER A 289 15.74 2.10 7.94
C SER A 289 15.89 2.91 9.24
N PRO A 290 15.87 4.25 9.19
CA PRO A 290 15.95 5.11 10.39
C PRO A 290 14.63 5.19 11.17
N LEU A 291 13.66 4.33 10.89
CA LEU A 291 12.41 4.27 11.64
C LEU A 291 12.65 3.88 13.10
N THR A 292 11.84 4.46 13.99
CA THR A 292 11.85 4.07 15.40
C THR A 292 11.54 2.57 15.54
N PRO A 293 12.37 1.78 16.23
CA PRO A 293 12.08 0.37 16.48
C PRO A 293 10.72 0.15 17.13
N LEU A 294 9.97 -0.89 16.69
CA LEU A 294 8.60 -1.13 17.17
C LEU A 294 8.51 -1.31 18.69
N ASN A 295 9.52 -1.90 19.30
CA ASN A 295 9.59 -2.09 20.76
C ASN A 295 9.78 -0.79 21.56
N LYS A 296 10.02 0.34 20.89
CA LYS A 296 10.04 1.69 21.48
C LYS A 296 8.75 2.46 21.24
N LEU A 297 7.79 1.88 20.52
CA LEU A 297 6.49 2.46 20.25
C LEU A 297 5.42 1.82 21.13
N LYS A 298 4.38 2.57 21.46
CA LYS A 298 3.17 2.01 22.07
C LYS A 298 2.31 1.40 20.98
N VAL A 299 2.71 0.21 20.49
CA VAL A 299 1.90 -0.54 19.53
C VAL A 299 0.78 -1.23 20.29
N ILE A 300 -0.48 -1.02 19.90
CA ILE A 300 -1.61 -1.72 20.49
C ILE A 300 -1.79 -3.10 19.85
N ASN A 301 -2.45 -3.99 20.57
CA ASN A 301 -2.93 -5.24 20.01
C ASN A 301 -4.17 -4.97 19.14
N TYR A 302 -3.91 -4.53 17.89
CA TYR A 302 -4.98 -4.24 16.95
C TYR A 302 -5.67 -5.53 16.53
N ASN A 303 -7.01 -5.53 16.60
CA ASN A 303 -7.83 -6.68 16.24
C ASN A 303 -8.29 -6.54 14.77
N ASP A 304 -7.55 -7.20 13.87
CA ASP A 304 -7.84 -7.22 12.43
C ASP A 304 -9.20 -7.88 12.13
N ASP A 305 -9.51 -9.00 12.79
CA ASP A 305 -10.76 -9.74 12.60
C ASP A 305 -11.98 -8.86 12.93
N TRP A 306 -11.91 -8.14 14.07
CA TRP A 306 -12.96 -7.19 14.45
C TRP A 306 -13.07 -6.06 13.42
N ALA A 307 -11.97 -5.52 12.97
CA ALA A 307 -11.95 -4.44 11.99
C ALA A 307 -12.55 -4.90 10.65
N GLY A 308 -12.18 -6.08 10.17
CA GLY A 308 -12.73 -6.69 8.95
C GLY A 308 -14.23 -6.97 9.06
N ALA A 309 -14.66 -7.65 10.13
CA ALA A 309 -16.07 -8.00 10.35
C ALA A 309 -16.99 -6.78 10.49
N ASN A 310 -16.49 -5.67 11.03
CA ASN A 310 -17.26 -4.44 11.25
C ASN A 310 -17.06 -3.37 10.16
N ARG A 311 -16.24 -3.64 9.13
CA ARG A 311 -15.85 -2.63 8.13
C ARG A 311 -17.06 -1.94 7.48
N THR A 312 -18.03 -2.70 7.01
CA THR A 312 -19.23 -2.16 6.35
C THR A 312 -20.01 -1.23 7.28
N ARG A 313 -20.22 -1.64 8.52
CA ARG A 313 -20.95 -0.87 9.54
C ARG A 313 -20.20 0.43 9.93
N ILE A 314 -18.89 0.30 10.13
CA ILE A 314 -18.03 1.44 10.49
C ILE A 314 -18.01 2.47 9.35
N LEU A 315 -17.87 2.04 8.11
CA LEU A 315 -17.88 2.94 6.94
C LEU A 315 -19.24 3.58 6.71
N ALA A 316 -20.35 2.87 6.96
CA ALA A 316 -21.70 3.43 6.92
C ALA A 316 -21.86 4.57 7.94
N LYS A 317 -21.46 4.34 9.21
CA LYS A 317 -21.49 5.37 10.25
C LYS A 317 -20.56 6.54 9.96
N TRP A 318 -19.38 6.30 9.39
CA TRP A 318 -18.47 7.36 8.96
C TRP A 318 -19.11 8.25 7.87
N ASN A 319 -19.77 7.64 6.86
CA ASN A 319 -20.46 8.38 5.82
C ASN A 319 -21.61 9.24 6.39
N GLU A 320 -22.38 8.71 7.34
CA GLU A 320 -23.42 9.46 8.06
C GLU A 320 -22.83 10.67 8.79
N LEU A 321 -21.76 10.49 9.54
CA LEU A 321 -21.05 11.59 10.20
C LEU A 321 -20.57 12.65 9.22
N LEU A 322 -20.04 12.24 8.07
CA LEU A 322 -19.57 13.17 7.04
C LEU A 322 -20.72 14.00 6.44
N LEU A 323 -21.88 13.39 6.23
CA LEU A 323 -23.06 14.08 5.70
C LEU A 323 -23.63 15.10 6.71
N ASN A 324 -23.61 14.78 8.01
CA ASN A 324 -24.11 15.65 9.06
C ASN A 324 -23.18 16.85 9.38
N LYS A 325 -21.95 16.88 8.79
CA LYS A 325 -20.98 17.97 8.96
C LYS A 325 -20.91 18.93 7.76
N LYS A 326 -21.70 18.70 6.74
CA LYS A 326 -21.90 19.62 5.62
C LYS A 326 -23.02 20.60 5.92
#